data_97811490d9ac24e79636ad7eec08d720
#
_entry.id   97811490d9ac24e79636ad7eec08d720
#
_cell.length_a   1.000
_cell.length_b   1.000
_cell.length_c   1.000
_cell.angle_alpha   90.00
_cell.angle_beta   90.00
_cell.angle_gamma   90.00
#
_symmetry.space_group_name_H-M   'P 1'
#
loop_
_entity.id
_entity.type
_entity.pdbx_description
1 polymer ?
#
loop_
_entity_poly.entity_id
_entity_poly.type
_entity_poly.pdbx_seq_one_letter_code
_entity_poly.pdbx_strand_id
1 'polypeptide(L)'
;IISTLWSKPSGTVSQIILISWIVVCLISLVWTPYDLLHQEGDHILSAPSWAHPLGTDGAGADILSWLMRGGVSELVIVFLVAAFTFLLGCAGTALTVSSRPAVSALSRVLLDLVISIPTIVIAMVVAVPLGKSLAIVIIACSLAYSFNLMRIVRPQAVLAARSDYALASRWAGEGDWGVFRKHVLPTILPTMAVQISHSAGTAILAEVGLTYLGIGVPADIPSWGHSLQTSSQLISVYPMTVVWSGLAV
;
A
#
# COMPACT_ATOMS: atom_id res chain seq x y z
N ILE A 1 -19.45 -5.80 12.86
CA ILE A 1 -18.19 -5.06 12.62
C ILE A 1 -18.49 -3.68 12.01
N ILE A 2 -19.26 -3.59 10.92
CA ILE A 2 -19.54 -2.30 10.24
C ILE A 2 -20.30 -1.35 11.19
N SER A 3 -21.34 -1.81 11.88
CA SER A 3 -22.08 -1.00 12.85
C SER A 3 -21.21 -0.47 14.00
N THR A 4 -20.21 -1.25 14.43
CA THR A 4 -19.29 -0.87 15.51
C THR A 4 -18.27 0.21 15.07
N LEU A 5 -17.95 0.28 13.78
CA LEU A 5 -17.08 1.33 13.24
C LEU A 5 -17.77 2.70 13.24
N TRP A 6 -19.07 2.74 12.95
CA TRP A 6 -19.86 3.99 12.97
C TRP A 6 -20.21 4.47 14.38
N SER A 7 -20.09 3.62 15.40
CA SER A 7 -20.41 3.99 16.78
C SER A 7 -19.29 4.79 17.48
N LYS A 8 -18.08 4.80 16.93
CA LYS A 8 -16.92 5.52 17.49
C LYS A 8 -16.58 6.75 16.63
N PRO A 9 -16.35 7.93 17.22
CA PRO A 9 -16.02 9.15 16.47
C PRO A 9 -14.81 8.98 15.53
N SER A 10 -13.76 8.29 16.00
CA SER A 10 -12.57 8.02 15.18
C SER A 10 -12.88 7.13 13.97
N GLY A 11 -13.75 6.14 14.14
CA GLY A 11 -14.18 5.25 13.05
C GLY A 11 -15.00 6.01 12.00
N THR A 12 -15.93 6.87 12.44
CA THR A 12 -16.73 7.71 11.55
C THR A 12 -15.86 8.66 10.73
N VAL A 13 -14.91 9.36 11.39
CA VAL A 13 -13.98 10.28 10.70
C VAL A 13 -13.14 9.54 9.66
N SER A 14 -12.56 8.39 10.03
CA SER A 14 -11.74 7.59 9.10
C SER A 14 -12.54 7.13 7.87
N GLN A 15 -13.79 6.74 8.06
CA GLN A 15 -14.66 6.32 6.94
C GLN A 15 -15.03 7.49 6.03
N ILE A 16 -15.33 8.67 6.60
CA ILE A 16 -15.61 9.87 5.81
C ILE A 16 -14.40 10.23 4.95
N ILE A 17 -13.20 10.24 5.52
CA ILE A 17 -11.95 10.52 4.78
C ILE A 17 -11.77 9.51 3.65
N LEU A 18 -11.89 8.21 3.94
CA LEU A 18 -11.70 7.16 2.94
C LEU A 18 -12.75 7.26 1.81
N ILE A 19 -14.01 7.46 2.17
CA ILE A 19 -15.09 7.57 1.18
C ILE A 19 -14.89 8.83 0.33
N SER A 20 -14.55 9.98 0.94
CA SER A 20 -14.30 11.22 0.20
C SER A 20 -13.13 11.07 -0.76
N TRP A 21 -12.03 10.42 -0.33
CA TRP A 21 -10.90 10.12 -1.20
C TRP A 21 -11.30 9.24 -2.40
N ILE A 22 -12.02 8.12 -2.14
CA ILE A 22 -12.50 7.24 -3.22
C ILE A 22 -13.41 8.01 -4.19
N VAL A 23 -14.33 8.84 -3.69
CA VAL A 23 -15.22 9.66 -4.52
C VAL A 23 -14.42 10.62 -5.39
N VAL A 24 -13.43 11.33 -4.83
CA VAL A 24 -12.55 12.23 -5.59
C VAL A 24 -11.78 11.46 -6.67
N CYS A 25 -11.26 10.27 -6.36
CA CYS A 25 -10.60 9.41 -7.34
C CYS A 25 -11.53 9.01 -8.48
N LEU A 26 -12.77 8.58 -8.17
CA LEU A 26 -13.76 8.19 -9.18
C LEU A 26 -14.17 9.39 -10.05
N ILE A 27 -14.37 10.56 -9.48
CA ILE A 27 -14.65 11.79 -10.23
C ILE A 27 -13.49 12.09 -11.18
N SER A 28 -12.23 11.98 -10.72
CA SER A 28 -11.06 12.31 -11.53
C SER A 28 -10.84 11.39 -12.73
N LEU A 29 -11.49 10.22 -12.76
CA LEU A 29 -11.45 9.34 -13.94
C LEU A 29 -12.19 9.93 -15.14
N VAL A 30 -13.23 10.74 -14.87
CA VAL A 30 -14.12 11.33 -15.89
C VAL A 30 -13.87 12.82 -16.03
N TRP A 31 -13.51 13.50 -14.95
CA TRP A 31 -13.37 14.94 -14.91
C TRP A 31 -12.28 15.39 -13.95
N THR A 32 -11.46 16.32 -14.43
CA THR A 32 -10.53 17.14 -13.62
C THR A 32 -10.73 18.60 -14.01
N PRO A 33 -10.48 19.57 -13.10
CA PRO A 33 -10.62 21.00 -13.41
C PRO A 33 -9.85 21.42 -14.68
N TYR A 34 -8.62 20.87 -14.84
CA TYR A 34 -7.76 21.13 -15.98
C TYR A 34 -7.21 19.81 -16.55
N ASP A 35 -6.84 19.83 -17.84
CA ASP A 35 -6.09 18.72 -18.44
C ASP A 35 -4.70 18.63 -17.78
N LEU A 36 -4.27 17.42 -17.46
CA LEU A 36 -2.99 17.15 -16.79
C LEU A 36 -1.77 17.55 -17.62
N LEU A 37 -1.92 17.54 -18.95
CA LEU A 37 -0.86 17.95 -19.88
C LEU A 37 -0.91 19.44 -20.20
N HIS A 38 -1.93 20.14 -19.71
CA HIS A 38 -2.06 21.57 -19.93
C HIS A 38 -1.14 22.33 -18.97
N GLN A 39 -0.16 23.02 -19.52
CA GLN A 39 0.81 23.85 -18.81
C GLN A 39 0.65 25.30 -19.26
N GLU A 40 0.25 26.17 -18.35
CA GLU A 40 0.09 27.58 -18.62
C GLU A 40 1.35 28.33 -18.19
N GLY A 41 2.24 28.62 -19.18
CA GLY A 41 3.51 29.31 -18.92
C GLY A 41 3.35 30.67 -18.23
N ASP A 42 2.20 31.34 -18.40
CA ASP A 42 1.88 32.61 -17.75
C ASP A 42 1.43 32.46 -16.28
N HIS A 43 1.12 31.25 -15.84
CA HIS A 43 0.62 30.94 -14.49
C HIS A 43 1.55 30.02 -13.69
N ILE A 44 2.87 30.15 -13.88
CA ILE A 44 3.86 29.38 -13.10
C ILE A 44 3.84 29.85 -11.63
N LEU A 45 3.76 28.87 -10.68
CA LEU A 45 3.72 29.10 -9.23
C LEU A 45 2.65 30.10 -8.79
N SER A 46 1.51 30.11 -9.46
CA SER A 46 0.41 30.99 -9.10
C SER A 46 -0.21 30.58 -7.75
N ALA A 47 -0.54 31.58 -6.94
CA ALA A 47 -1.20 31.35 -5.65
C ALA A 47 -2.60 30.76 -5.83
N PRO A 48 -3.15 30.10 -4.79
CA PRO A 48 -4.53 29.65 -4.79
C PRO A 48 -5.51 30.73 -5.19
N SER A 49 -6.39 30.40 -6.14
CA SER A 49 -7.38 31.31 -6.71
C SER A 49 -8.67 30.55 -7.06
N TRP A 50 -9.72 31.27 -7.48
CA TRP A 50 -10.94 30.60 -7.95
C TRP A 50 -10.72 29.78 -9.23
N ALA A 51 -9.75 30.17 -10.09
CA ALA A 51 -9.35 29.39 -11.26
C ALA A 51 -8.52 28.17 -10.86
N HIS A 52 -7.54 28.33 -9.99
CA HIS A 52 -6.66 27.27 -9.50
C HIS A 52 -6.79 27.17 -7.97
N PRO A 53 -7.71 26.34 -7.43
CA PRO A 53 -8.00 26.30 -5.99
C PRO A 53 -6.81 25.98 -5.09
N LEU A 54 -5.85 25.17 -5.56
CA LEU A 54 -4.60 24.87 -4.86
C LEU A 54 -3.37 25.57 -5.48
N GLY A 55 -3.60 26.45 -6.48
CA GLY A 55 -2.54 27.10 -7.24
C GLY A 55 -1.96 26.19 -8.33
N THR A 56 -0.86 26.62 -8.92
CA THR A 56 -0.13 25.91 -9.99
C THR A 56 1.28 25.56 -9.55
N ASP A 57 1.86 24.55 -10.18
CA ASP A 57 3.21 24.08 -9.92
C ASP A 57 4.28 24.88 -10.70
N GLY A 58 5.55 24.42 -10.63
CA GLY A 58 6.69 25.02 -11.33
C GLY A 58 6.64 24.91 -12.85
N ALA A 59 5.74 24.12 -13.42
CA ALA A 59 5.48 23.99 -14.84
C ALA A 59 4.19 24.71 -15.29
N GLY A 60 3.46 25.34 -14.36
CA GLY A 60 2.17 25.98 -14.60
C GLY A 60 0.99 24.99 -14.64
N ALA A 61 1.18 23.75 -14.19
CA ALA A 61 0.12 22.75 -14.12
C ALA A 61 -0.73 22.92 -12.86
N ASP A 62 -2.04 22.67 -12.95
CA ASP A 62 -2.98 22.79 -11.84
C ASP A 62 -2.75 21.69 -10.79
N ILE A 63 -2.40 22.09 -9.56
CA ILE A 63 -2.07 21.17 -8.47
C ILE A 63 -3.28 20.30 -8.09
N LEU A 64 -4.50 20.86 -8.06
CA LEU A 64 -5.69 20.11 -7.68
C LEU A 64 -5.96 18.97 -8.67
N SER A 65 -5.93 19.26 -9.97
CA SER A 65 -6.12 18.25 -11.02
C SER A 65 -5.10 17.12 -10.93
N TRP A 66 -3.84 17.47 -10.69
CA TRP A 66 -2.75 16.50 -10.54
C TRP A 66 -2.94 15.61 -9.30
N LEU A 67 -3.28 16.19 -8.14
CA LEU A 67 -3.51 15.44 -6.91
C LEU A 67 -4.75 14.55 -6.98
N MET A 68 -5.83 15.02 -7.61
CA MET A 68 -7.03 14.21 -7.85
C MET A 68 -6.69 12.97 -8.69
N ARG A 69 -5.97 13.14 -9.79
CA ARG A 69 -5.60 12.05 -10.68
C ARG A 69 -4.54 11.15 -10.07
N GLY A 70 -3.57 11.71 -9.34
CA GLY A 70 -2.59 10.96 -8.56
C GLY A 70 -3.24 10.02 -7.55
N GLY A 71 -4.33 10.45 -6.91
CA GLY A 71 -5.11 9.61 -6.01
C GLY A 71 -5.61 8.31 -6.63
N VAL A 72 -5.85 8.25 -7.94
CA VAL A 72 -6.20 7.01 -8.65
C VAL A 72 -5.03 6.02 -8.66
N SER A 73 -3.81 6.52 -8.93
CA SER A 73 -2.60 5.69 -8.89
C SER A 73 -2.39 5.10 -7.49
N GLU A 74 -2.58 5.93 -6.45
CA GLU A 74 -2.50 5.48 -5.06
C GLU A 74 -3.58 4.44 -4.72
N LEU A 75 -4.81 4.63 -5.21
CA LEU A 75 -5.90 3.66 -4.99
C LEU A 75 -5.58 2.31 -5.62
N VAL A 76 -5.01 2.30 -6.83
CA VAL A 76 -4.56 1.08 -7.52
C VAL A 76 -3.44 0.40 -6.72
N ILE A 77 -2.45 1.17 -6.24
CA ILE A 77 -1.36 0.65 -5.41
C ILE A 77 -1.91 0.00 -4.15
N VAL A 78 -2.73 0.71 -3.39
CA VAL A 78 -3.33 0.23 -2.13
C VAL A 78 -4.07 -1.08 -2.35
N PHE A 79 -4.93 -1.15 -3.36
CA PHE A 79 -5.73 -2.33 -3.63
C PHE A 79 -4.87 -3.53 -4.07
N LEU A 80 -3.94 -3.34 -5.00
CA LEU A 80 -3.10 -4.42 -5.52
C LEU A 80 -2.06 -4.86 -4.49
N VAL A 81 -1.45 -3.93 -3.76
CA VAL A 81 -0.53 -4.29 -2.66
C VAL A 81 -1.27 -5.08 -1.59
N ALA A 82 -2.48 -4.68 -1.18
CA ALA A 82 -3.28 -5.44 -0.22
C ALA A 82 -3.59 -6.86 -0.71
N ALA A 83 -4.03 -6.99 -1.97
CA ALA A 83 -4.36 -8.29 -2.57
C ALA A 83 -3.15 -9.22 -2.68
N PHE A 84 -2.04 -8.72 -3.22
CA PHE A 84 -0.82 -9.53 -3.36
C PHE A 84 -0.17 -9.85 -2.01
N THR A 85 -0.17 -8.91 -1.06
CA THR A 85 0.28 -9.16 0.32
C THR A 85 -0.54 -10.26 0.98
N PHE A 86 -1.87 -10.27 0.79
CA PHE A 86 -2.73 -11.34 1.28
C PHE A 86 -2.35 -12.69 0.65
N LEU A 87 -2.26 -12.75 -0.68
CA LEU A 87 -1.96 -14.00 -1.39
C LEU A 87 -0.58 -14.56 -1.01
N LEU A 88 0.46 -13.73 -1.07
CA LEU A 88 1.82 -14.12 -0.71
C LEU A 88 1.95 -14.46 0.78
N GLY A 89 1.29 -13.68 1.64
CA GLY A 89 1.24 -13.92 3.07
C GLY A 89 0.55 -15.23 3.43
N CYS A 90 -0.57 -15.57 2.78
CA CYS A 90 -1.24 -16.85 2.93
C CYS A 90 -0.33 -18.02 2.50
N ALA A 91 0.24 -17.93 1.29
CA ALA A 91 1.12 -18.96 0.76
C ALA A 91 2.34 -19.19 1.65
N GLY A 92 3.03 -18.12 2.04
CA GLY A 92 4.20 -18.21 2.91
C GLY A 92 3.85 -18.73 4.32
N THR A 93 2.75 -18.27 4.91
CA THR A 93 2.29 -18.78 6.22
C THR A 93 1.97 -20.27 6.14
N ALA A 94 1.31 -20.74 5.09
CA ALA A 94 1.03 -22.18 4.89
C ALA A 94 2.33 -23.01 4.87
N LEU A 95 3.38 -22.52 4.23
CA LEU A 95 4.70 -23.18 4.22
C LEU A 95 5.32 -23.26 5.63
N THR A 96 5.17 -22.24 6.45
CA THR A 96 5.73 -22.23 7.81
C THR A 96 5.05 -23.22 8.77
N VAL A 97 3.82 -23.61 8.50
CA VAL A 97 3.03 -24.57 9.30
C VAL A 97 2.84 -25.93 8.63
N SER A 98 3.56 -26.18 7.53
CA SER A 98 3.53 -27.48 6.82
C SER A 98 3.94 -28.64 7.74
N SER A 99 3.33 -29.80 7.53
CA SER A 99 3.68 -31.06 8.22
C SER A 99 5.06 -31.57 7.82
N ARG A 100 5.61 -31.11 6.69
CA ARG A 100 6.95 -31.48 6.21
C ARG A 100 8.03 -30.70 6.97
N PRO A 101 8.84 -31.35 7.84
CA PRO A 101 9.75 -30.63 8.73
C PRO A 101 10.80 -29.81 7.98
N ALA A 102 11.30 -30.30 6.84
CA ALA A 102 12.26 -29.56 6.03
C ALA A 102 11.67 -28.27 5.43
N VAL A 103 10.44 -28.32 4.91
CA VAL A 103 9.74 -27.16 4.35
C VAL A 103 9.46 -26.12 5.43
N SER A 104 8.91 -26.56 6.56
CA SER A 104 8.61 -25.70 7.69
C SER A 104 9.87 -25.10 8.32
N ALA A 105 10.99 -25.82 8.40
CA ALA A 105 12.26 -25.32 8.92
C ALA A 105 12.88 -24.28 7.97
N LEU A 106 12.96 -24.61 6.66
CA LEU A 106 13.53 -23.71 5.66
C LEU A 106 12.75 -22.41 5.56
N SER A 107 11.41 -22.48 5.46
CA SER A 107 10.56 -21.28 5.37
C SER A 107 10.68 -20.39 6.63
N ARG A 108 10.89 -20.98 7.80
CA ARG A 108 11.15 -20.22 9.04
C ARG A 108 12.49 -19.48 8.98
N VAL A 109 13.56 -20.18 8.61
CA VAL A 109 14.89 -19.57 8.52
C VAL A 109 14.89 -18.43 7.49
N LEU A 110 14.29 -18.64 6.31
CA LEU A 110 14.19 -17.59 5.30
C LEU A 110 13.39 -16.38 5.81
N LEU A 111 12.27 -16.63 6.48
CA LEU A 111 11.48 -15.55 7.08
C LEU A 111 12.28 -14.79 8.14
N ASP A 112 12.97 -15.49 9.03
CA ASP A 112 13.75 -14.88 10.12
C ASP A 112 14.93 -14.06 9.58
N LEU A 113 15.55 -14.46 8.47
CA LEU A 113 16.58 -13.68 7.78
C LEU A 113 16.02 -12.36 7.20
N VAL A 114 14.88 -12.44 6.52
CA VAL A 114 14.28 -11.25 5.86
C VAL A 114 13.72 -10.26 6.89
N ILE A 115 13.23 -10.73 8.03
CA ILE A 115 12.68 -9.88 9.10
C ILE A 115 13.69 -8.89 9.68
N SER A 116 14.98 -9.21 9.62
CA SER A 116 16.05 -8.33 10.10
C SER A 116 16.23 -7.07 9.25
N ILE A 117 15.64 -7.05 8.05
CA ILE A 117 15.75 -5.95 7.10
C ILE A 117 14.50 -5.05 7.22
N PRO A 118 14.65 -3.72 7.35
CA PRO A 118 13.51 -2.80 7.31
C PRO A 118 12.70 -2.96 6.02
N THR A 119 11.36 -2.96 6.14
CA THR A 119 10.44 -3.23 5.02
C THR A 119 10.70 -2.34 3.80
N ILE A 120 10.97 -1.05 4.03
CA ILE A 120 11.26 -0.10 2.95
C ILE A 120 12.56 -0.46 2.21
N VAL A 121 13.57 -0.98 2.89
CA VAL A 121 14.84 -1.41 2.29
C VAL A 121 14.62 -2.62 1.38
N ILE A 122 13.76 -3.57 1.80
CA ILE A 122 13.38 -4.71 0.94
C ILE A 122 12.72 -4.20 -0.34
N ALA A 123 11.76 -3.26 -0.21
CA ALA A 123 11.10 -2.67 -1.37
C ALA A 123 12.10 -1.96 -2.30
N MET A 124 13.07 -1.21 -1.76
CA MET A 124 14.11 -0.55 -2.55
C MET A 124 15.03 -1.55 -3.27
N VAL A 125 15.49 -2.59 -2.57
CA VAL A 125 16.37 -3.63 -3.14
C VAL A 125 15.68 -4.34 -4.31
N VAL A 126 14.36 -4.53 -4.24
CA VAL A 126 13.57 -5.12 -5.33
C VAL A 126 13.32 -4.12 -6.45
N ALA A 127 12.99 -2.86 -6.13
CA ALA A 127 12.60 -1.85 -7.11
C ALA A 127 13.79 -1.33 -7.94
N VAL A 128 14.93 -1.04 -7.31
CA VAL A 128 16.08 -0.40 -7.95
C VAL A 128 16.57 -1.13 -9.23
N PRO A 129 16.81 -2.45 -9.23
CA PRO A 129 17.32 -3.15 -10.41
C PRO A 129 16.26 -3.34 -11.51
N LEU A 130 14.97 -3.23 -11.19
CA LEU A 130 13.88 -3.47 -12.12
C LEU A 130 13.43 -2.20 -12.86
N GLY A 131 13.87 -1.02 -12.39
CA GLY A 131 13.57 0.26 -13.01
C GLY A 131 12.31 0.93 -12.46
N LYS A 132 11.86 2.01 -13.14
CA LYS A 132 10.71 2.83 -12.70
C LYS A 132 9.43 2.32 -13.33
N SER A 133 8.48 1.89 -12.53
CA SER A 133 7.14 1.48 -12.98
C SER A 133 6.19 1.34 -11.81
N LEU A 134 4.93 1.69 -12.02
CA LEU A 134 3.85 1.45 -11.06
C LEU A 134 3.78 -0.05 -10.66
N ALA A 135 3.90 -0.95 -11.63
CA ALA A 135 3.87 -2.39 -11.38
C ALA A 135 5.03 -2.85 -10.49
N ILE A 136 6.22 -2.29 -10.69
CA ILE A 136 7.40 -2.63 -9.88
C ILE A 136 7.23 -2.16 -8.44
N VAL A 137 6.69 -0.96 -8.21
CA VAL A 137 6.35 -0.47 -6.86
C VAL A 137 5.37 -1.43 -6.18
N ILE A 138 4.31 -1.83 -6.89
CA ILE A 138 3.32 -2.78 -6.35
C ILE A 138 3.98 -4.12 -5.98
N ILE A 139 4.80 -4.70 -6.86
CA ILE A 139 5.48 -5.97 -6.60
C ILE A 139 6.44 -5.85 -5.41
N ALA A 140 7.26 -4.80 -5.39
CA ALA A 140 8.25 -4.58 -4.34
C ALA A 140 7.59 -4.39 -2.96
N CYS A 141 6.56 -3.54 -2.88
CA CYS A 141 5.81 -3.31 -1.66
C CYS A 141 5.06 -4.58 -1.21
N SER A 142 4.39 -5.27 -2.14
CA SER A 142 3.65 -6.50 -1.82
C SER A 142 4.56 -7.58 -1.25
N LEU A 143 5.73 -7.77 -1.83
CA LEU A 143 6.70 -8.74 -1.34
C LEU A 143 7.20 -8.35 0.06
N ALA A 144 7.60 -7.10 0.26
CA ALA A 144 8.10 -6.61 1.53
C ALA A 144 7.05 -6.71 2.65
N TYR A 145 5.81 -6.30 2.38
CA TYR A 145 4.71 -6.39 3.35
C TYR A 145 4.23 -7.82 3.59
N SER A 146 4.36 -8.73 2.63
CA SER A 146 4.01 -10.14 2.83
C SER A 146 4.89 -10.80 3.89
N PHE A 147 6.18 -10.51 3.93
CA PHE A 147 7.07 -10.98 4.99
C PHE A 147 6.67 -10.45 6.37
N ASN A 148 6.31 -9.17 6.44
CA ASN A 148 5.84 -8.58 7.68
C ASN A 148 4.51 -9.22 8.15
N LEU A 149 3.57 -9.45 7.23
CA LEU A 149 2.32 -10.16 7.51
C LEU A 149 2.59 -11.56 8.05
N MET A 150 3.42 -12.35 7.36
CA MET A 150 3.80 -13.71 7.80
C MET A 150 4.37 -13.72 9.22
N ARG A 151 5.25 -12.77 9.54
CA ARG A 151 5.85 -12.63 10.88
C ARG A 151 4.78 -12.47 11.96
N ILE A 152 3.80 -11.59 11.72
CA ILE A 152 2.77 -11.23 12.71
C ILE A 152 1.78 -12.38 12.91
N VAL A 153 1.37 -13.06 11.83
CA VAL A 153 0.33 -14.09 11.92
C VAL A 153 0.90 -15.47 12.28
N ARG A 154 2.20 -15.71 12.08
CA ARG A 154 2.83 -17.02 12.30
C ARG A 154 2.60 -17.61 13.71
N PRO A 155 2.73 -16.89 14.83
CA PRO A 155 2.47 -17.47 16.14
C PRO A 155 1.06 -18.06 16.27
N GLN A 156 0.06 -17.33 15.81
CA GLN A 156 -1.33 -17.78 15.80
C GLN A 156 -1.54 -18.95 14.83
N ALA A 157 -0.90 -18.90 13.65
CA ALA A 157 -0.97 -19.99 12.67
C ALA A 157 -0.37 -21.29 13.21
N VAL A 158 0.75 -21.22 13.94
CA VAL A 158 1.38 -22.40 14.57
C VAL A 158 0.46 -22.99 15.65
N LEU A 159 -0.15 -22.16 16.48
CA LEU A 159 -1.11 -22.61 17.52
C LEU A 159 -2.32 -23.27 16.86
N ALA A 160 -2.90 -22.66 15.84
CA ALA A 160 -4.04 -23.21 15.11
C ALA A 160 -3.68 -24.55 14.41
N ALA A 161 -2.51 -24.66 13.81
CA ALA A 161 -2.06 -25.88 13.12
C ALA A 161 -1.78 -27.05 14.07
N ARG A 162 -1.58 -26.77 15.37
CA ARG A 162 -1.34 -27.78 16.41
C ARG A 162 -2.57 -28.06 17.27
N SER A 163 -3.72 -27.45 16.97
CA SER A 163 -4.96 -27.71 17.69
C SER A 163 -5.49 -29.12 17.44
N ASP A 164 -6.27 -29.66 18.36
CA ASP A 164 -6.80 -31.02 18.28
C ASP A 164 -7.63 -31.25 17.01
N TYR A 165 -8.44 -30.26 16.60
CA TYR A 165 -9.22 -30.33 15.37
C TYR A 165 -8.37 -30.32 14.10
N ALA A 166 -7.25 -29.60 14.08
CA ALA A 166 -6.31 -29.61 12.95
C ALA A 166 -5.57 -30.96 12.86
N LEU A 167 -5.17 -31.52 14.01
CA LEU A 167 -4.54 -32.84 14.10
C LEU A 167 -5.51 -33.95 13.70
N ALA A 168 -6.75 -33.93 14.19
CA ALA A 168 -7.78 -34.89 13.79
C ALA A 168 -8.05 -34.86 12.27
N SER A 169 -8.09 -33.67 11.66
CA SER A 169 -8.24 -33.52 10.21
C SER A 169 -7.07 -34.15 9.43
N ARG A 170 -5.82 -33.99 9.92
CA ARG A 170 -4.65 -34.66 9.33
C ARG A 170 -4.71 -36.18 9.45
N TRP A 171 -5.14 -36.71 10.59
CA TRP A 171 -5.29 -38.14 10.79
C TRP A 171 -6.41 -38.72 9.92
N ALA A 172 -7.41 -37.91 9.59
CA ALA A 172 -8.44 -38.28 8.60
C ALA A 172 -7.95 -38.25 7.15
N GLY A 173 -6.65 -37.95 6.92
CA GLY A 173 -6.03 -37.99 5.59
C GLY A 173 -6.03 -36.63 4.86
N GLU A 174 -6.41 -35.53 5.51
CA GLU A 174 -6.41 -34.23 4.88
C GLU A 174 -4.97 -33.69 4.70
N GLY A 175 -4.66 -33.20 3.49
CA GLY A 175 -3.35 -32.64 3.19
C GLY A 175 -3.14 -31.25 3.84
N ASP A 176 -1.89 -30.81 3.91
CA ASP A 176 -1.47 -29.55 4.55
C ASP A 176 -2.28 -28.33 4.09
N TRP A 177 -2.56 -28.21 2.80
CA TRP A 177 -3.36 -27.10 2.26
C TRP A 177 -4.82 -27.13 2.71
N GLY A 178 -5.41 -28.33 2.81
CA GLY A 178 -6.77 -28.51 3.32
C GLY A 178 -6.87 -28.08 4.78
N VAL A 179 -5.94 -28.57 5.63
CA VAL A 179 -5.85 -28.19 7.04
C VAL A 179 -5.63 -26.69 7.18
N PHE A 180 -4.71 -26.10 6.39
CA PHE A 180 -4.48 -24.66 6.40
C PHE A 180 -5.75 -23.88 6.08
N ARG A 181 -6.42 -24.21 4.97
CA ARG A 181 -7.61 -23.48 4.51
C ARG A 181 -8.81 -23.60 5.46
N LYS A 182 -9.02 -24.79 6.05
CA LYS A 182 -10.20 -25.07 6.89
C LYS A 182 -10.03 -24.64 8.35
N HIS A 183 -8.80 -24.72 8.87
CA HIS A 183 -8.56 -24.57 10.30
C HIS A 183 -7.62 -23.41 10.64
N VAL A 184 -6.52 -23.23 9.91
CA VAL A 184 -5.53 -22.21 10.22
C VAL A 184 -5.96 -20.86 9.69
N LEU A 185 -6.27 -20.76 8.41
CA LEU A 185 -6.62 -19.49 7.76
C LEU A 185 -7.81 -18.78 8.43
N PRO A 186 -8.95 -19.44 8.75
CA PRO A 186 -10.05 -18.76 9.43
C PRO A 186 -9.66 -18.20 10.80
N THR A 187 -8.76 -18.87 11.51
CA THR A 187 -8.28 -18.43 12.82
C THR A 187 -7.39 -17.18 12.73
N ILE A 188 -6.54 -17.08 11.72
CA ILE A 188 -5.62 -15.96 11.55
C ILE A 188 -6.22 -14.81 10.72
N LEU A 189 -7.31 -15.04 10.00
CA LEU A 189 -7.92 -14.08 9.08
C LEU A 189 -8.25 -12.72 9.71
N PRO A 190 -8.79 -12.63 10.94
CA PRO A 190 -9.02 -11.34 11.59
C PRO A 190 -7.74 -10.53 11.79
N THR A 191 -6.66 -11.18 12.23
CA THR A 191 -5.35 -10.52 12.39
C THR A 191 -4.74 -10.13 11.05
N MET A 192 -4.89 -10.99 10.03
CA MET A 192 -4.47 -10.68 8.66
C MET A 192 -5.20 -9.46 8.12
N ALA A 193 -6.51 -9.36 8.31
CA ALA A 193 -7.30 -8.23 7.82
C ALA A 193 -6.82 -6.90 8.42
N VAL A 194 -6.58 -6.85 9.74
CA VAL A 194 -6.03 -5.66 10.40
C VAL A 194 -4.65 -5.31 9.85
N GLN A 195 -3.77 -6.30 9.73
CA GLN A 195 -2.40 -6.07 9.24
C GLN A 195 -2.36 -5.64 7.78
N ILE A 196 -3.22 -6.19 6.93
CA ILE A 196 -3.33 -5.81 5.51
C ILE A 196 -3.85 -4.38 5.39
N SER A 197 -4.85 -4.00 6.18
CA SER A 197 -5.34 -2.62 6.21
C SER A 197 -4.23 -1.63 6.61
N HIS A 198 -3.40 -1.98 7.60
CA HIS A 198 -2.24 -1.19 7.98
C HIS A 198 -1.19 -1.13 6.84
N SER A 199 -0.89 -2.27 6.23
CA SER A 199 0.06 -2.33 5.10
C SER A 199 -0.42 -1.54 3.90
N ALA A 200 -1.73 -1.52 3.64
CA ALA A 200 -2.34 -0.73 2.57
C ALA A 200 -2.09 0.77 2.75
N GLY A 201 -2.30 1.31 3.95
CA GLY A 201 -2.00 2.72 4.25
C GLY A 201 -0.50 3.02 4.18
N THR A 202 0.35 2.15 4.72
CA THR A 202 1.81 2.35 4.66
C THR A 202 2.39 2.14 3.26
N ALA A 203 1.68 1.48 2.35
CA ALA A 203 2.09 1.33 0.95
C ALA A 203 2.12 2.67 0.20
N ILE A 204 1.20 3.58 0.51
CA ILE A 204 1.23 4.95 -0.03
C ILE A 204 2.51 5.65 0.40
N LEU A 205 2.84 5.61 1.70
CA LEU A 205 4.08 6.21 2.21
C LEU A 205 5.34 5.60 1.58
N ALA A 206 5.32 4.29 1.31
CA ALA A 206 6.43 3.61 0.64
C ALA A 206 6.53 4.02 -0.83
N GLU A 207 5.40 4.13 -1.56
CA GLU A 207 5.37 4.66 -2.93
C GLU A 207 5.93 6.06 -2.97
N VAL A 208 5.39 6.98 -2.14
CA VAL A 208 5.86 8.37 -2.05
C VAL A 208 7.36 8.42 -1.77
N GLY A 209 7.86 7.62 -0.84
CA GLY A 209 9.30 7.53 -0.54
C GLY A 209 10.13 7.03 -1.72
N LEU A 210 9.70 5.96 -2.40
CA LEU A 210 10.38 5.42 -3.58
C LEU A 210 10.37 6.41 -4.74
N THR A 211 9.24 7.05 -5.00
CA THR A 211 9.08 8.03 -6.09
C THR A 211 9.87 9.31 -5.79
N TYR A 212 9.85 9.79 -4.53
CA TYR A 212 10.66 10.92 -4.08
C TYR A 212 12.16 10.67 -4.31
N LEU A 213 12.64 9.45 -4.08
CA LEU A 213 14.02 9.04 -4.35
C LEU A 213 14.30 8.80 -5.85
N GLY A 214 13.29 8.94 -6.70
CA GLY A 214 13.42 8.78 -8.15
C GLY A 214 13.48 7.33 -8.64
N ILE A 215 13.06 6.36 -7.83
CA ILE A 215 13.06 4.91 -8.16
C ILE A 215 11.65 4.30 -8.17
N GLY A 216 10.62 5.12 -7.99
CA GLY A 216 9.22 4.69 -7.91
C GLY A 216 8.45 4.82 -9.23
N VAL A 217 7.34 5.55 -9.18
CA VAL A 217 6.44 5.78 -10.33
C VAL A 217 7.12 6.71 -11.34
N PRO A 218 7.00 6.45 -12.67
CA PRO A 218 7.48 7.35 -13.70
C PRO A 218 6.80 8.73 -13.66
N ALA A 219 7.49 9.76 -14.17
CA ALA A 219 7.02 11.15 -14.09
C ALA A 219 5.79 11.46 -14.97
N ASP A 220 5.51 10.62 -15.96
CA ASP A 220 4.34 10.71 -16.84
C ASP A 220 3.05 10.16 -16.20
N ILE A 221 3.19 9.46 -15.07
CA ILE A 221 2.06 8.94 -14.30
C ILE A 221 1.83 9.85 -13.10
N PRO A 222 0.65 10.48 -12.96
CA PRO A 222 0.31 11.27 -11.79
C PRO A 222 0.40 10.41 -10.51
N SER A 223 1.17 10.87 -9.53
CA SER A 223 1.25 10.29 -8.19
C SER A 223 1.52 11.38 -7.16
N TRP A 224 1.16 11.13 -5.92
CA TRP A 224 1.42 12.07 -4.83
C TRP A 224 2.91 12.17 -4.52
N GLY A 225 3.64 11.06 -4.70
CA GLY A 225 5.09 11.02 -4.54
C GLY A 225 5.82 11.93 -5.53
N HIS A 226 5.40 11.93 -6.79
CA HIS A 226 5.96 12.82 -7.79
C HIS A 226 5.62 14.30 -7.51
N SER A 227 4.38 14.58 -7.12
CA SER A 227 3.96 15.92 -6.70
C SER A 227 4.80 16.43 -5.52
N LEU A 228 5.06 15.58 -4.53
CA LEU A 228 5.90 15.94 -3.39
C LEU A 228 7.36 16.15 -3.80
N GLN A 229 7.90 15.31 -4.69
CA GLN A 229 9.28 15.43 -5.20
C GLN A 229 9.50 16.77 -5.91
N THR A 230 8.65 17.12 -6.86
CA THR A 230 8.75 18.38 -7.61
C THR A 230 8.53 19.60 -6.73
N SER A 231 7.52 19.55 -5.86
CA SER A 231 7.20 20.63 -4.92
C SER A 231 8.33 20.89 -3.91
N SER A 232 9.01 19.83 -3.44
CA SER A 232 10.09 19.98 -2.45
C SER A 232 11.30 20.73 -3.00
N GLN A 233 11.55 20.70 -4.31
CA GLN A 233 12.61 21.46 -4.96
C GLN A 233 12.32 22.98 -4.95
N LEU A 234 11.05 23.34 -4.81
CA LEU A 234 10.57 24.72 -4.83
C LEU A 234 10.22 25.25 -3.44
N ILE A 235 10.50 24.50 -2.37
CA ILE A 235 10.09 24.83 -0.99
C ILE A 235 10.59 26.21 -0.51
N SER A 236 11.77 26.62 -0.98
CA SER A 236 12.34 27.93 -0.63
C SER A 236 11.69 29.10 -1.37
N VAL A 237 11.04 28.83 -2.50
CA VAL A 237 10.39 29.86 -3.34
C VAL A 237 8.88 29.89 -3.09
N TYR A 238 8.24 28.71 -3.04
CA TYR A 238 6.80 28.61 -2.87
C TYR A 238 6.43 27.38 -2.01
N PRO A 239 6.44 27.51 -0.67
CA PRO A 239 6.24 26.38 0.24
C PRO A 239 4.83 25.77 0.19
N MET A 240 3.80 26.49 -0.30
CA MET A 240 2.42 26.00 -0.33
C MET A 240 2.23 24.77 -1.23
N THR A 241 3.01 24.61 -2.28
CA THR A 241 2.95 23.40 -3.13
C THR A 241 3.29 22.13 -2.36
N VAL A 242 4.29 22.20 -1.46
CA VAL A 242 4.67 21.09 -0.57
C VAL A 242 3.58 20.76 0.44
N VAL A 243 2.92 21.81 0.98
CA VAL A 243 1.84 21.64 1.98
C VAL A 243 0.68 20.84 1.37
N TRP A 244 0.23 21.18 0.16
CA TRP A 244 -0.87 20.47 -0.50
C TRP A 244 -0.52 19.02 -0.82
N SER A 245 0.67 18.80 -1.38
CA SER A 245 1.15 17.46 -1.67
C SER A 245 1.32 16.61 -0.40
N GLY A 246 1.87 17.21 0.68
CA GLY A 246 2.03 16.54 1.97
C GLY A 246 0.72 16.26 2.70
N LEU A 247 -0.32 17.09 2.51
CA LEU A 247 -1.65 16.84 3.08
C LEU A 247 -2.42 15.74 2.34
N ALA A 248 -2.10 15.50 1.06
CA ALA A 248 -2.69 14.42 0.28
C ALA A 248 -2.17 13.05 0.72
N VAL A 249 -0.89 12.96 1.13
CA VAL A 249 -0.22 11.75 1.63
C VAL A 249 -0.61 11.45 3.07
#